data_cf9674e0e2d3dc8cb328b89272a72fc3
#
_entry.id   cf9674e0e2d3dc8cb328b89272a72fc3
#
_cell.length_a   1.000
_cell.length_b   1.000
_cell.length_c   1.000
_cell.angle_alpha   90.00
_cell.angle_beta   90.00
_cell.angle_gamma   90.00
#
_symmetry.space_group_name_H-M   'P 1'
#
loop_
_entity.id
_entity.type
_entity.pdbx_description
1 polymer ?
#
loop_
_entity_poly.entity_id
_entity_poly.type
_entity_poly.pdbx_seq_one_letter_code
_entity_poly.pdbx_strand_id
1 'polypeptide(L)'
;MARLAAGAFAVNSLPALAPLVAPVADALGIARRLERTTGVALTFDDGPHPNGTPGVLELLRRAGATATFFLVGEQVEQRPALAAEIVAAGHGVGLHCHRHRNMLRLTPAQIGDDLRRGAAAIEDSTGHSPMLHRPPYGIYTALGLDAARKHWRPLLWSRWGRDWRARISPHTIARMVTHEIGPGDVLLLHDADWYSAPGSWTRTLAALPEVLADIEARGLKTVPAA
;
A
#
# COMPACT_ATOMS: atom_id res chain seq x y z
N MET A 1 28.11 22.27 -15.91
CA MET A 1 26.90 22.28 -15.05
C MET A 1 25.83 21.29 -15.49
N ALA A 2 25.45 21.18 -16.76
CA ALA A 2 24.40 20.25 -17.22
C ALA A 2 24.66 18.75 -16.89
N ARG A 3 25.90 18.27 -16.99
CA ARG A 3 26.24 16.86 -16.65
C ARG A 3 26.16 16.56 -15.15
N LEU A 4 26.45 17.51 -14.28
CA LEU A 4 26.31 17.37 -12.82
C LEU A 4 24.83 17.36 -12.42
N ALA A 5 24.01 18.21 -13.02
CA ALA A 5 22.58 18.23 -12.78
C ALA A 5 21.87 16.93 -13.25
N ALA A 6 22.26 16.41 -14.42
CA ALA A 6 21.74 15.14 -14.94
C ALA A 6 22.15 13.95 -14.04
N GLY A 7 23.38 13.92 -13.53
CA GLY A 7 23.83 12.90 -12.58
C GLY A 7 23.07 12.95 -11.26
N ALA A 8 22.86 14.13 -10.69
CA ALA A 8 22.10 14.31 -9.46
C ALA A 8 20.62 13.89 -9.63
N PHE A 9 20.00 14.21 -10.77
CA PHE A 9 18.64 13.77 -11.07
C PHE A 9 18.55 12.25 -11.20
N ALA A 10 19.50 11.61 -11.91
CA ALA A 10 19.52 10.15 -12.07
C ALA A 10 19.64 9.43 -10.71
N VAL A 11 20.53 9.88 -9.83
CA VAL A 11 20.70 9.32 -8.47
C VAL A 11 19.44 9.51 -7.64
N ASN A 12 18.81 10.69 -7.68
CA ASN A 12 17.59 10.96 -6.94
C ASN A 12 16.39 10.12 -7.43
N SER A 13 16.40 9.70 -8.70
CA SER A 13 15.30 8.94 -9.32
C SER A 13 15.49 7.41 -9.25
N LEU A 14 16.66 6.92 -8.86
CA LEU A 14 16.96 5.49 -8.81
C LEU A 14 15.94 4.67 -7.96
N PRO A 15 15.51 5.15 -6.78
CA PRO A 15 14.53 4.41 -5.97
C PRO A 15 13.16 4.23 -6.64
N ALA A 16 12.84 4.99 -7.68
CA ALA A 16 11.60 4.82 -8.45
C ALA A 16 11.51 3.46 -9.18
N LEU A 17 12.64 2.77 -9.35
CA LEU A 17 12.69 1.43 -9.94
C LEU A 17 12.35 0.31 -8.96
N ALA A 18 12.37 0.57 -7.64
CA ALA A 18 12.17 -0.43 -6.60
C ALA A 18 10.87 -1.27 -6.73
N PRO A 19 9.73 -0.72 -7.16
CA PRO A 19 8.51 -1.51 -7.34
C PRO A 19 8.63 -2.61 -8.41
N LEU A 20 9.48 -2.38 -9.41
CA LEU A 20 9.62 -3.25 -10.58
C LEU A 20 10.89 -4.11 -10.53
N VAL A 21 11.94 -3.65 -9.86
CA VAL A 21 13.28 -4.24 -9.86
C VAL A 21 13.67 -4.62 -8.44
N ALA A 22 13.46 -5.90 -8.08
CA ALA A 22 13.73 -6.39 -6.73
C ALA A 22 15.15 -6.09 -6.24
N PRO A 23 16.24 -6.32 -7.01
CA PRO A 23 17.59 -5.99 -6.58
C PRO A 23 17.79 -4.51 -6.23
N VAL A 24 17.05 -3.58 -6.87
CA VAL A 24 17.09 -2.16 -6.51
C VAL A 24 16.44 -1.91 -5.16
N ALA A 25 15.29 -2.54 -4.90
CA ALA A 25 14.63 -2.44 -3.59
C ALA A 25 15.54 -2.98 -2.49
N ASP A 26 16.15 -4.16 -2.70
CA ASP A 26 17.04 -4.82 -1.76
C ASP A 26 18.29 -3.97 -1.47
N ALA A 27 18.97 -3.47 -2.51
CA ALA A 27 20.14 -2.60 -2.38
C ALA A 27 19.82 -1.28 -1.64
N LEU A 28 18.59 -0.81 -1.79
CA LEU A 28 18.09 0.36 -1.08
C LEU A 28 17.46 0.02 0.28
N GLY A 29 17.41 -1.23 0.71
CA GLY A 29 16.78 -1.65 1.98
C GLY A 29 15.29 -1.29 2.03
N ILE A 30 14.58 -1.35 0.91
CA ILE A 30 13.13 -1.18 0.84
C ILE A 30 12.49 -2.57 0.90
N ALA A 31 11.81 -2.87 1.99
CA ALA A 31 11.18 -4.17 2.16
C ALA A 31 10.06 -4.38 1.12
N ARG A 32 10.01 -5.60 0.56
CA ARG A 32 8.94 -6.06 -0.33
C ARG A 32 8.26 -7.33 0.19
N ARG A 33 8.85 -7.90 1.21
CA ARG A 33 8.38 -9.10 1.92
C ARG A 33 8.52 -8.88 3.41
N LEU A 34 7.74 -9.58 4.19
CA LEU A 34 7.91 -9.66 5.64
C LEU A 34 9.00 -10.68 5.98
N GLU A 35 9.74 -10.40 7.03
CA GLU A 35 10.72 -11.32 7.58
C GLU A 35 10.11 -12.17 8.71
N ARG A 36 10.65 -13.36 8.90
CA ARG A 36 10.37 -14.25 10.06
C ARG A 36 8.88 -14.48 10.33
N THR A 37 8.08 -14.67 9.26
CA THR A 37 6.66 -14.99 9.35
C THR A 37 6.32 -16.22 8.54
N THR A 38 5.28 -16.95 8.97
CA THR A 38 4.70 -18.08 8.23
C THR A 38 3.47 -17.67 7.43
N GLY A 39 3.02 -16.42 7.57
CA GLY A 39 1.86 -15.87 6.89
C GLY A 39 2.20 -14.95 5.72
N VAL A 40 1.18 -14.34 5.15
CA VAL A 40 1.24 -13.34 4.08
C VAL A 40 0.58 -12.04 4.55
N ALA A 41 1.09 -10.88 4.13
CA ALA A 41 0.44 -9.61 4.37
C ALA A 41 -0.50 -9.27 3.21
N LEU A 42 -1.80 -9.24 3.48
CA LEU A 42 -2.78 -8.69 2.55
C LEU A 42 -2.85 -7.18 2.77
N THR A 43 -2.62 -6.39 1.73
CA THR A 43 -2.57 -4.93 1.85
C THR A 43 -3.45 -4.24 0.82
N PHE A 44 -4.08 -3.13 1.23
CA PHE A 44 -4.92 -2.29 0.39
C PHE A 44 -4.40 -0.85 0.41
N ASP A 45 -4.28 -0.24 -0.77
CA ASP A 45 -3.84 1.15 -0.94
C ASP A 45 -5.02 2.05 -1.35
N ASP A 46 -4.83 3.36 -1.27
CA ASP A 46 -5.69 4.45 -1.76
C ASP A 46 -6.90 4.80 -0.89
N GLY A 47 -7.29 3.97 0.08
CA GLY A 47 -8.44 4.21 0.95
C GLY A 47 -8.28 5.39 1.95
N PRO A 48 -9.32 5.65 2.75
CA PRO A 48 -10.60 4.94 2.79
C PRO A 48 -11.59 5.36 1.69
N HIS A 49 -12.38 4.40 1.19
CA HIS A 49 -13.43 4.63 0.19
C HIS A 49 -14.80 4.27 0.75
N PRO A 50 -15.86 5.10 0.56
CA PRO A 50 -17.14 4.94 1.24
C PRO A 50 -17.86 3.61 0.95
N ASN A 51 -17.59 2.99 -0.19
CA ASN A 51 -18.22 1.72 -0.58
C ASN A 51 -17.19 0.57 -0.63
N GLY A 52 -15.96 0.83 -1.07
CA GLY A 52 -14.94 -0.23 -1.22
C GLY A 52 -14.41 -0.70 0.12
N THR A 53 -14.00 0.22 0.98
CA THR A 53 -13.44 -0.13 2.30
C THR A 53 -14.41 -0.95 3.16
N PRO A 54 -15.71 -0.56 3.34
CA PRO A 54 -16.65 -1.38 4.10
C PRO A 54 -16.87 -2.77 3.49
N GLY A 55 -16.90 -2.86 2.16
CA GLY A 55 -17.00 -4.14 1.46
C GLY A 55 -15.81 -5.06 1.73
N VAL A 56 -14.60 -4.51 1.72
CA VAL A 56 -13.36 -5.25 2.07
C VAL A 56 -13.42 -5.70 3.53
N LEU A 57 -13.77 -4.81 4.47
CA LEU A 57 -13.86 -5.13 5.90
C LEU A 57 -14.84 -6.29 6.16
N GLU A 58 -15.99 -6.28 5.51
CA GLU A 58 -16.98 -7.36 5.66
C GLU A 58 -16.47 -8.70 5.13
N LEU A 59 -15.77 -8.72 3.98
CA LEU A 59 -15.20 -9.95 3.44
C LEU A 59 -14.08 -10.49 4.33
N LEU A 60 -13.21 -9.62 4.86
CA LEU A 60 -12.15 -9.99 5.80
C LEU A 60 -12.73 -10.56 7.09
N ARG A 61 -13.78 -9.92 7.65
CA ARG A 61 -14.46 -10.37 8.86
C ARG A 61 -15.05 -11.79 8.67
N ARG A 62 -15.71 -12.06 7.54
CA ARG A 62 -16.27 -13.38 7.23
C ARG A 62 -15.21 -14.47 7.13
N ALA A 63 -14.03 -14.12 6.61
CA ALA A 63 -12.92 -15.05 6.46
C ALA A 63 -12.03 -15.15 7.71
N GLY A 64 -12.29 -14.36 8.77
CA GLY A 64 -11.39 -14.27 9.93
C GLY A 64 -9.97 -13.81 9.55
N ALA A 65 -9.86 -13.01 8.49
CA ALA A 65 -8.60 -12.54 7.92
C ALA A 65 -8.24 -11.15 8.42
N THR A 66 -6.94 -10.87 8.54
CA THR A 66 -6.41 -9.54 8.85
C THR A 66 -5.76 -8.90 7.63
N ALA A 67 -5.73 -7.57 7.57
CA ALA A 67 -5.09 -6.83 6.48
C ALA A 67 -4.40 -5.57 7.02
N THR A 68 -3.63 -4.89 6.16
CA THR A 68 -3.08 -3.56 6.43
C THR A 68 -3.50 -2.61 5.32
N PHE A 69 -4.06 -1.45 5.71
CA PHE A 69 -4.53 -0.42 4.79
C PHE A 69 -3.55 0.74 4.76
N PHE A 70 -3.00 1.05 3.60
CA PHE A 70 -2.16 2.23 3.38
C PHE A 70 -3.07 3.39 2.97
N LEU A 71 -3.36 4.25 3.95
CA LEU A 71 -4.37 5.29 3.83
C LEU A 71 -3.80 6.60 3.30
N VAL A 72 -4.56 7.25 2.43
CA VAL A 72 -4.27 8.60 1.91
C VAL A 72 -4.87 9.64 2.86
N GLY A 73 -4.05 10.53 3.39
CA GLY A 73 -4.46 11.48 4.44
C GLY A 73 -5.66 12.35 4.07
N GLU A 74 -5.73 12.88 2.83
CA GLU A 74 -6.89 13.67 2.38
C GLU A 74 -8.20 12.85 2.33
N GLN A 75 -8.12 11.53 2.14
CA GLN A 75 -9.28 10.65 2.18
C GLN A 75 -9.67 10.32 3.63
N VAL A 76 -8.68 10.24 4.52
CA VAL A 76 -8.91 10.09 5.97
C VAL A 76 -9.58 11.34 6.55
N GLU A 77 -9.09 12.55 6.22
CA GLU A 77 -9.71 13.81 6.65
C GLU A 77 -11.19 13.91 6.23
N GLN A 78 -11.55 13.38 5.05
CA GLN A 78 -12.92 13.35 4.57
C GLN A 78 -13.79 12.26 5.23
N ARG A 79 -13.18 11.19 5.74
CA ARG A 79 -13.87 9.98 6.25
C ARG A 79 -13.20 9.45 7.52
N PRO A 80 -13.05 10.27 8.56
CA PRO A 80 -12.32 9.89 9.77
C PRO A 80 -12.95 8.69 10.49
N ALA A 81 -14.28 8.60 10.52
CA ALA A 81 -14.98 7.48 11.13
C ALA A 81 -14.67 6.14 10.42
N LEU A 82 -14.53 6.14 9.09
CA LEU A 82 -14.20 4.93 8.34
C LEU A 82 -12.74 4.50 8.56
N ALA A 83 -11.82 5.46 8.71
CA ALA A 83 -10.45 5.15 9.08
C ALA A 83 -10.37 4.53 10.49
N ALA A 84 -11.14 5.05 11.45
CA ALA A 84 -11.27 4.47 12.78
C ALA A 84 -11.88 3.06 12.76
N GLU A 85 -12.86 2.80 11.89
CA GLU A 85 -13.49 1.49 11.73
C GLU A 85 -12.49 0.42 11.27
N ILE A 86 -11.56 0.75 10.37
CA ILE A 86 -10.48 -0.16 9.95
C ILE A 86 -9.69 -0.68 11.15
N VAL A 87 -9.29 0.23 12.05
CA VAL A 87 -8.52 -0.13 13.24
C VAL A 87 -9.38 -0.87 14.26
N ALA A 88 -10.62 -0.42 14.49
CA ALA A 88 -11.56 -1.08 15.38
C ALA A 88 -11.90 -2.52 14.94
N ALA A 89 -11.83 -2.81 13.64
CA ALA A 89 -11.99 -4.15 13.08
C ALA A 89 -10.72 -5.02 13.22
N GLY A 90 -9.65 -4.51 13.86
CA GLY A 90 -8.40 -5.25 14.10
C GLY A 90 -7.42 -5.27 12.93
N HIS A 91 -7.56 -4.35 12.00
CA HIS A 91 -6.65 -4.21 10.86
C HIS A 91 -5.55 -3.18 11.13
N GLY A 92 -4.39 -3.34 10.47
CA GLY A 92 -3.31 -2.38 10.52
C GLY A 92 -3.54 -1.19 9.60
N VAL A 93 -2.93 -0.05 9.94
CA VAL A 93 -2.88 1.13 9.08
C VAL A 93 -1.45 1.53 8.78
N GLY A 94 -1.20 1.96 7.54
CA GLY A 94 0.06 2.52 7.07
C GLY A 94 -0.18 3.86 6.37
N LEU A 95 0.89 4.63 6.18
CA LEU A 95 0.84 5.93 5.52
C LEU A 95 1.01 5.78 3.99
N HIS A 96 0.04 6.32 3.21
CA HIS A 96 0.12 6.46 1.75
C HIS A 96 0.22 7.91 1.31
N CYS A 97 1.02 8.72 2.04
CA CYS A 97 1.12 10.18 1.93
C CYS A 97 -0.19 10.90 2.33
N HIS A 98 -0.16 12.25 2.29
CA HIS A 98 -1.39 13.04 2.46
C HIS A 98 -2.19 13.11 1.16
N ARG A 99 -1.49 13.32 0.03
CA ARG A 99 -2.07 13.36 -1.33
C ARG A 99 -1.41 12.32 -2.20
N HIS A 100 -2.19 11.68 -3.06
CA HIS A 100 -1.69 10.66 -3.96
C HIS A 100 -0.90 11.28 -5.14
N ARG A 101 0.30 11.81 -4.83
CA ARG A 101 1.18 12.49 -5.79
C ARG A 101 2.46 11.71 -6.03
N ASN A 102 2.92 11.70 -7.29
CA ASN A 102 4.21 11.10 -7.62
C ASN A 102 5.37 11.94 -7.04
N MET A 103 6.19 11.35 -6.19
CA MET A 103 7.30 12.02 -5.51
C MET A 103 8.35 12.60 -6.46
N LEU A 104 8.49 12.06 -7.67
CA LEU A 104 9.38 12.62 -8.71
C LEU A 104 9.00 14.03 -9.16
N ARG A 105 7.77 14.46 -8.88
CA ARG A 105 7.24 15.78 -9.25
C ARG A 105 7.20 16.75 -8.08
N LEU A 106 7.72 16.37 -6.92
CA LEU A 106 7.65 17.13 -5.68
C LEU A 106 9.03 17.62 -5.25
N THR A 107 9.08 18.79 -4.65
CA THR A 107 10.27 19.26 -3.93
C THR A 107 10.42 18.51 -2.59
N PRO A 108 11.62 18.46 -2.00
CA PRO A 108 11.81 17.86 -0.67
C PRO A 108 10.92 18.45 0.41
N ALA A 109 10.68 19.74 0.40
CA ALA A 109 9.78 20.41 1.34
C ALA A 109 8.33 19.96 1.17
N GLN A 110 7.85 19.81 -0.08
CA GLN A 110 6.53 19.29 -0.37
C GLN A 110 6.37 17.84 0.05
N ILE A 111 7.41 16.99 -0.14
CA ILE A 111 7.40 15.60 0.33
C ILE A 111 7.30 15.56 1.85
N GLY A 112 8.15 16.32 2.56
CA GLY A 112 8.15 16.34 4.02
C GLY A 112 6.83 16.84 4.61
N ASP A 113 6.22 17.85 4.01
CA ASP A 113 4.91 18.35 4.41
C ASP A 113 3.81 17.29 4.19
N ASP A 114 3.80 16.66 3.03
CA ASP A 114 2.83 15.64 2.65
C ASP A 114 2.89 14.41 3.58
N LEU A 115 4.09 13.97 3.92
CA LEU A 115 4.28 12.86 4.86
C LEU A 115 3.77 13.20 6.27
N ARG A 116 4.13 14.37 6.80
CA ARG A 116 3.70 14.80 8.15
C ARG A 116 2.17 14.96 8.24
N ARG A 117 1.56 15.61 7.24
CA ARG A 117 0.12 15.84 7.22
C ARG A 117 -0.67 14.54 7.09
N GLY A 118 -0.20 13.62 6.24
CA GLY A 118 -0.84 12.31 6.08
C GLY A 118 -0.78 11.49 7.37
N ALA A 119 0.38 11.48 8.04
CA ALA A 119 0.53 10.77 9.31
C ALA A 119 -0.36 11.37 10.41
N ALA A 120 -0.41 12.70 10.53
CA ALA A 120 -1.26 13.38 11.49
C ALA A 120 -2.74 13.07 11.25
N ALA A 121 -3.22 13.12 10.00
CA ALA A 121 -4.61 12.79 9.67
C ALA A 121 -4.99 11.35 10.09
N ILE A 122 -4.08 10.38 9.90
CA ILE A 122 -4.30 9.00 10.33
C ILE A 122 -4.33 8.91 11.86
N GLU A 123 -3.35 9.50 12.54
CA GLU A 123 -3.24 9.48 13.99
C GLU A 123 -4.45 10.15 14.67
N ASP A 124 -4.83 11.34 14.21
CA ASP A 124 -5.99 12.09 14.73
C ASP A 124 -7.30 11.33 14.58
N SER A 125 -7.45 10.57 13.48
CA SER A 125 -8.70 9.84 13.18
C SER A 125 -8.75 8.47 13.83
N THR A 126 -7.62 7.80 14.02
CA THR A 126 -7.58 6.39 14.45
C THR A 126 -7.03 6.21 15.88
N GLY A 127 -6.36 7.21 16.42
CA GLY A 127 -5.61 7.11 17.67
C GLY A 127 -4.32 6.28 17.55
N HIS A 128 -3.90 5.92 16.31
CA HIS A 128 -2.73 5.08 16.05
C HIS A 128 -1.79 5.76 15.05
N SER A 129 -0.54 5.96 15.45
CA SER A 129 0.51 6.44 14.54
C SER A 129 0.87 5.34 13.54
N PRO A 130 0.87 5.61 12.22
CA PRO A 130 1.31 4.62 11.25
C PRO A 130 2.79 4.30 11.43
N MET A 131 3.16 3.01 11.35
CA MET A 131 4.56 2.58 11.42
C MET A 131 5.17 2.27 10.05
N LEU A 132 4.33 2.07 9.06
CA LEU A 132 4.71 1.74 7.69
C LEU A 132 4.42 2.91 6.75
N HIS A 133 5.27 3.06 5.74
CA HIS A 133 5.03 3.99 4.63
C HIS A 133 5.17 3.29 3.29
N ARG A 134 4.21 3.54 2.42
CA ARG A 134 4.23 3.18 1.00
C ARG A 134 3.92 4.43 0.19
N PRO A 135 4.79 4.84 -0.73
CA PRO A 135 4.54 6.04 -1.53
C PRO A 135 3.52 5.74 -2.63
N PRO A 136 2.75 6.73 -3.10
CA PRO A 136 1.94 6.62 -4.30
C PRO A 136 2.71 5.99 -5.47
N TYR A 137 2.07 5.06 -6.19
CA TYR A 137 2.68 4.29 -7.28
C TYR A 137 3.88 3.41 -6.86
N GLY A 138 4.21 3.31 -5.58
CA GLY A 138 5.45 2.70 -5.08
C GLY A 138 6.71 3.53 -5.36
N ILE A 139 6.58 4.78 -5.82
CA ILE A 139 7.67 5.59 -6.35
C ILE A 139 8.27 6.47 -5.26
N TYR A 140 9.50 6.14 -4.83
CA TYR A 140 10.35 7.01 -4.02
C TYR A 140 11.31 7.85 -4.90
N THR A 141 11.65 9.03 -4.43
CA THR A 141 12.94 9.68 -4.73
C THR A 141 13.94 9.32 -3.63
N ALA A 142 15.26 9.51 -3.86
CA ALA A 142 16.26 9.27 -2.81
C ALA A 142 15.99 10.15 -1.57
N LEU A 143 15.68 11.43 -1.78
CA LEU A 143 15.34 12.35 -0.69
C LEU A 143 13.99 12.01 -0.02
N GLY A 144 13.02 11.52 -0.78
CA GLY A 144 11.74 11.05 -0.24
C GLY A 144 11.87 9.79 0.58
N LEU A 145 12.72 8.86 0.15
CA LEU A 145 13.03 7.65 0.89
C LEU A 145 13.76 7.97 2.20
N ASP A 146 14.75 8.88 2.16
CA ASP A 146 15.46 9.33 3.36
C ASP A 146 14.50 10.01 4.35
N ALA A 147 13.62 10.88 3.86
CA ALA A 147 12.61 11.53 4.70
C ALA A 147 11.65 10.52 5.35
N ALA A 148 11.18 9.55 4.58
CA ALA A 148 10.26 8.52 5.09
C ALA A 148 10.91 7.66 6.17
N ARG A 149 12.14 7.23 5.98
CA ARG A 149 12.88 6.35 6.91
C ARG A 149 13.11 6.92 8.31
N LYS A 150 13.06 8.21 8.45
CA LYS A 150 13.24 8.87 9.77
C LYS A 150 12.11 8.51 10.74
N HIS A 151 10.95 8.12 10.24
CA HIS A 151 9.75 7.91 11.04
C HIS A 151 9.02 6.61 10.72
N TRP A 152 9.14 6.07 9.50
CA TRP A 152 8.38 4.91 9.04
C TRP A 152 9.30 3.89 8.37
N ARG A 153 8.88 2.63 8.40
CA ARG A 153 9.50 1.56 7.60
C ARG A 153 8.91 1.56 6.19
N PRO A 154 9.72 1.75 5.13
CA PRO A 154 9.25 1.59 3.75
C PRO A 154 8.86 0.15 3.48
N LEU A 155 7.64 -0.07 2.99
CA LEU A 155 7.15 -1.38 2.59
C LEU A 155 6.43 -1.29 1.25
N LEU A 156 6.99 -1.93 0.22
CA LEU A 156 6.35 -2.13 -1.06
C LEU A 156 5.59 -3.48 -1.06
N TRP A 157 5.58 -4.18 -2.17
CA TRP A 157 4.91 -5.46 -2.36
C TRP A 157 5.78 -6.44 -3.14
N SER A 158 5.52 -7.72 -2.95
CA SER A 158 6.10 -8.79 -3.75
C SER A 158 5.14 -9.31 -4.82
N ARG A 159 3.83 -9.16 -4.60
CA ARG A 159 2.75 -9.62 -5.48
C ARG A 159 1.70 -8.52 -5.65
N TRP A 160 1.10 -8.42 -6.82
CA TRP A 160 0.06 -7.43 -7.11
C TRP A 160 -0.99 -7.95 -8.09
N GLY A 161 -2.26 -7.60 -7.86
CA GLY A 161 -3.38 -8.00 -8.70
C GLY A 161 -3.59 -7.11 -9.93
N ARG A 162 -2.96 -5.92 -10.00
CA ARG A 162 -3.20 -4.89 -11.02
C ARG A 162 -4.68 -4.52 -11.18
N ASP A 163 -5.41 -4.57 -10.09
CA ASP A 163 -6.84 -4.35 -9.95
C ASP A 163 -7.30 -2.94 -10.33
N TRP A 164 -6.39 -1.96 -10.35
CA TRP A 164 -6.64 -0.59 -10.85
C TRP A 164 -6.95 -0.48 -12.35
N ARG A 165 -6.76 -1.55 -13.13
CA ARG A 165 -6.98 -1.53 -14.58
C ARG A 165 -8.46 -1.58 -14.93
N ALA A 166 -8.87 -0.81 -15.97
CA ALA A 166 -10.26 -0.77 -16.44
C ALA A 166 -10.77 -2.12 -16.97
N ARG A 167 -9.88 -2.90 -17.62
CA ARG A 167 -10.24 -4.16 -18.29
C ARG A 167 -9.46 -5.33 -17.69
N ILE A 168 -9.83 -5.70 -16.46
CA ILE A 168 -9.27 -6.87 -15.79
C ILE A 168 -10.42 -7.62 -15.10
N SER A 169 -10.44 -8.96 -15.21
CA SER A 169 -11.46 -9.74 -14.52
C SER A 169 -11.07 -10.01 -13.06
N PRO A 170 -12.06 -10.20 -12.15
CA PRO A 170 -11.79 -10.59 -10.76
C PRO A 170 -10.93 -11.86 -10.66
N HIS A 171 -11.21 -12.87 -11.44
CA HIS A 171 -10.40 -14.11 -11.49
C HIS A 171 -8.95 -13.83 -11.91
N THR A 172 -8.72 -12.93 -12.90
CA THR A 172 -7.35 -12.56 -13.29
C THR A 172 -6.63 -11.83 -12.16
N ILE A 173 -7.31 -10.93 -11.42
CA ILE A 173 -6.77 -10.26 -10.24
C ILE A 173 -6.33 -11.29 -9.21
N ALA A 174 -7.22 -12.20 -8.84
CA ALA A 174 -6.94 -13.25 -7.84
C ALA A 174 -5.73 -14.08 -8.26
N ARG A 175 -5.74 -14.66 -9.46
CA ARG A 175 -4.61 -15.44 -9.99
C ARG A 175 -3.29 -14.69 -10.02
N MET A 176 -3.29 -13.41 -10.37
CA MET A 176 -2.05 -12.62 -10.43
C MET A 176 -1.47 -12.35 -9.03
N VAL A 177 -2.34 -12.01 -8.06
CA VAL A 177 -1.88 -11.66 -6.71
C VAL A 177 -1.50 -12.90 -5.90
N THR A 178 -2.10 -14.07 -6.20
CA THR A 178 -1.83 -15.34 -5.50
C THR A 178 -0.88 -16.27 -6.25
N HIS A 179 -0.36 -15.86 -7.43
CA HIS A 179 0.59 -16.67 -8.18
C HIS A 179 1.85 -16.96 -7.35
N GLU A 180 2.10 -18.24 -7.07
CA GLU A 180 3.25 -18.70 -6.27
C GLU A 180 3.44 -17.94 -4.95
N ILE A 181 2.34 -17.60 -4.26
CA ILE A 181 2.46 -16.98 -2.94
C ILE A 181 3.08 -17.94 -1.93
N GLY A 182 3.85 -17.36 -1.02
CA GLY A 182 4.48 -18.08 0.09
C GLY A 182 4.66 -17.20 1.32
N PRO A 183 5.18 -17.77 2.40
CA PRO A 183 5.41 -17.02 3.64
C PRO A 183 6.19 -15.74 3.42
N GLY A 184 5.73 -14.66 4.03
CA GLY A 184 6.33 -13.34 3.93
C GLY A 184 5.90 -12.51 2.72
N ASP A 185 5.17 -13.06 1.75
CA ASP A 185 4.69 -12.25 0.62
C ASP A 185 3.77 -11.11 1.08
N VAL A 186 3.96 -9.95 0.47
CA VAL A 186 3.12 -8.75 0.63
C VAL A 186 2.29 -8.60 -0.63
N LEU A 187 0.98 -8.72 -0.48
CA LEU A 187 -0.01 -8.71 -1.56
C LEU A 187 -0.61 -7.30 -1.68
N LEU A 188 -0.53 -6.69 -2.87
CA LEU A 188 -1.09 -5.38 -3.15
C LEU A 188 -2.40 -5.49 -3.91
N LEU A 189 -3.45 -4.91 -3.32
CA LEU A 189 -4.75 -4.61 -3.89
C LEU A 189 -5.15 -3.17 -3.54
N HIS A 190 -6.32 -2.71 -4.04
CA HIS A 190 -6.85 -1.38 -3.75
C HIS A 190 -8.31 -1.47 -3.33
N ASP A 191 -8.67 -0.81 -2.24
CA ASP A 191 -10.06 -0.71 -1.76
C ASP A 191 -10.78 0.54 -2.28
N ALA A 192 -10.09 1.35 -3.10
CA ALA A 192 -10.56 2.61 -3.64
C ALA A 192 -10.25 2.74 -5.14
N ASP A 193 -10.94 3.67 -5.80
CA ASP A 193 -10.73 4.00 -7.23
C ASP A 193 -10.43 5.50 -7.47
N TRP A 194 -10.07 6.24 -6.41
CA TRP A 194 -9.79 7.67 -6.50
C TRP A 194 -8.68 8.02 -7.50
N TYR A 195 -7.74 7.12 -7.70
CA TYR A 195 -6.53 7.32 -8.52
C TYR A 195 -6.37 6.26 -9.59
N SER A 196 -7.45 5.51 -9.89
CA SER A 196 -7.45 4.37 -10.79
C SER A 196 -8.69 4.35 -11.71
N ALA A 197 -8.96 3.24 -12.40
CA ALA A 197 -10.13 3.15 -13.27
C ALA A 197 -11.43 3.20 -12.43
N PRO A 198 -12.42 4.03 -12.80
CA PRO A 198 -13.69 4.12 -12.10
C PRO A 198 -14.32 2.74 -11.85
N GLY A 199 -14.80 2.50 -10.65
CA GLY A 199 -15.40 1.23 -10.23
C GLY A 199 -14.38 0.09 -10.03
N SER A 200 -13.04 0.35 -10.01
CA SER A 200 -12.04 -0.72 -9.83
C SER A 200 -12.21 -1.46 -8.50
N TRP A 201 -12.60 -0.79 -7.44
CA TRP A 201 -12.88 -1.41 -6.15
C TRP A 201 -13.93 -2.53 -6.21
N THR A 202 -14.90 -2.46 -7.13
CA THR A 202 -15.90 -3.53 -7.28
C THR A 202 -15.30 -4.83 -7.79
N ARG A 203 -14.28 -4.72 -8.65
CA ARG A 203 -13.53 -5.89 -9.15
C ARG A 203 -12.63 -6.47 -8.07
N THR A 204 -12.04 -5.63 -7.24
CA THR A 204 -11.27 -6.05 -6.06
C THR A 204 -12.17 -6.81 -5.08
N LEU A 205 -13.36 -6.28 -4.75
CA LEU A 205 -14.33 -6.98 -3.92
C LEU A 205 -14.73 -8.34 -4.50
N ALA A 206 -14.96 -8.41 -5.81
CA ALA A 206 -15.32 -9.67 -6.48
C ALA A 206 -14.15 -10.68 -6.52
N ALA A 207 -12.90 -10.21 -6.52
CA ALA A 207 -11.70 -11.06 -6.51
C ALA A 207 -11.34 -11.56 -5.10
N LEU A 208 -11.61 -10.77 -4.07
CA LEU A 208 -11.13 -11.01 -2.71
C LEU A 208 -11.52 -12.37 -2.12
N PRO A 209 -12.73 -12.92 -2.32
CA PRO A 209 -13.08 -14.27 -1.85
C PRO A 209 -12.16 -15.36 -2.44
N GLU A 210 -11.82 -15.27 -3.73
CA GLU A 210 -10.90 -16.22 -4.38
C GLU A 210 -9.47 -16.04 -3.83
N VAL A 211 -9.01 -14.80 -3.62
CA VAL A 211 -7.69 -14.52 -3.01
C VAL A 211 -7.59 -15.14 -1.62
N LEU A 212 -8.62 -14.99 -0.77
CA LEU A 212 -8.65 -15.53 0.58
C LEU A 212 -8.67 -17.07 0.57
N ALA A 213 -9.47 -17.67 -0.33
CA ALA A 213 -9.52 -19.12 -0.51
C ALA A 213 -8.16 -19.69 -0.97
N ASP A 214 -7.47 -19.00 -1.89
CA ASP A 214 -6.14 -19.43 -2.36
C ASP A 214 -5.08 -19.36 -1.25
N ILE A 215 -5.15 -18.33 -0.38
CA ILE A 215 -4.27 -18.20 0.79
C ILE A 215 -4.49 -19.41 1.73
N GLU A 216 -5.75 -19.70 2.06
CA GLU A 216 -6.13 -20.82 2.94
C GLU A 216 -5.76 -22.17 2.34
N ALA A 217 -6.03 -22.40 1.06
CA ALA A 217 -5.73 -23.65 0.36
C ALA A 217 -4.22 -23.99 0.36
N ARG A 218 -3.35 -22.99 0.53
CA ARG A 218 -1.90 -23.17 0.68
C ARG A 218 -1.45 -23.31 2.13
N GLY A 219 -2.39 -23.40 3.08
CA GLY A 219 -2.09 -23.48 4.51
C GLY A 219 -1.50 -22.17 5.09
N LEU A 220 -1.63 -21.07 4.37
CA LEU A 220 -1.16 -19.75 4.81
C LEU A 220 -2.25 -19.02 5.59
N LYS A 221 -1.84 -18.07 6.43
CA LYS A 221 -2.74 -17.13 7.12
C LYS A 221 -2.36 -15.70 6.75
N THR A 222 -3.33 -14.82 6.79
CA THR A 222 -3.04 -13.38 6.71
C THR A 222 -2.49 -12.90 8.05
N VAL A 223 -1.48 -12.03 7.98
CA VAL A 223 -0.84 -11.40 9.15
C VAL A 223 -0.74 -9.88 8.94
N PRO A 224 -0.72 -9.08 10.01
CA PRO A 224 -0.40 -7.65 9.90
C PRO A 224 0.95 -7.45 9.21
N ALA A 225 1.09 -6.37 8.44
CA ALA A 225 2.34 -6.03 7.77
C ALA A 225 3.37 -5.33 8.70
N ALA A 226 2.97 -4.94 9.89
CA ALA A 226 3.78 -4.25 10.91
C ALA A 226 4.17 -5.15 12.06
#